data_72aa2c02ec1e86639ed06b5423918bf0
#
_entry.id   72aa2c02ec1e86639ed06b5423918bf0
#
_cell.length_a   1.000
_cell.length_b   1.000
_cell.length_c   1.000
_cell.angle_alpha   90.00
_cell.angle_beta   90.00
_cell.angle_gamma   90.00
#
_symmetry.space_group_name_H-M   'P 1'
#
loop_
_entity.id
_entity.type
_entity.pdbx_description
1 polymer ?
#
loop_
_entity_poly.entity_id
_entity_poly.type
_entity_poly.pdbx_seq_one_letter_code
_entity_poly.pdbx_strand_id
1 'polypeptide(L)'
;VIQMVKRYLKSGVMENGVVTETKEGSPQGGNLSPLLANVYLNEFDWEFQRRGVPCIRYADDIVLLAKSERAAERLLESSMKYLEGTLKLKVNREKSRTVSVFAIRNFKFLGFCFGKNGKGIYVRVHGKSWKKAKDKLRKLTSRSRCGSIIRTMEKIKVYMRGWLNY
;
A
#
# COMPACT_ATOMS: atom_id res chain seq x y z
N VAL A 1 7.93 -26.77 7.47
CA VAL A 1 7.60 -25.38 7.11
C VAL A 1 8.72 -24.77 6.25
N ILE A 2 9.99 -24.71 6.73
CA ILE A 2 11.11 -24.07 5.99
C ILE A 2 11.30 -24.65 4.59
N GLN A 3 11.25 -25.99 4.44
CA GLN A 3 11.37 -26.64 3.14
C GLN A 3 10.22 -26.27 2.18
N MET A 4 8.99 -26.11 2.69
CA MET A 4 7.85 -25.67 1.88
C MET A 4 8.04 -24.24 1.40
N VAL A 5 8.48 -23.32 2.27
CA VAL A 5 8.79 -21.94 1.89
C VAL A 5 9.90 -21.90 0.84
N LYS A 6 10.97 -22.69 1.01
CA LYS A 6 12.05 -22.80 0.01
C LYS A 6 11.54 -23.31 -1.35
N ARG A 7 10.67 -24.31 -1.36
CA ARG A 7 10.05 -24.83 -2.60
C ARG A 7 9.17 -23.76 -3.26
N TYR A 8 8.37 -23.05 -2.47
CA TYR A 8 7.54 -21.94 -2.95
C TYR A 8 8.37 -20.83 -3.61
N LEU A 9 9.45 -20.41 -2.98
CA LEU A 9 10.34 -19.36 -3.51
C LEU A 9 11.06 -19.81 -4.79
N LYS A 10 11.32 -21.12 -4.95
CA LYS A 10 11.98 -21.69 -6.14
C LYS A 10 11.02 -22.11 -7.25
N SER A 11 9.71 -22.09 -7.03
CA SER A 11 8.73 -22.62 -8.00
C SER A 11 8.61 -21.79 -9.28
N GLY A 12 9.11 -20.54 -9.29
CA GLY A 12 8.98 -19.64 -10.43
C GLY A 12 7.54 -19.13 -10.63
N VAL A 13 7.33 -18.46 -11.74
CA VAL A 13 6.02 -17.94 -12.17
C VAL A 13 5.68 -18.52 -13.54
N MET A 14 4.48 -19.07 -13.67
CA MET A 14 3.99 -19.53 -14.96
C MET A 14 3.16 -18.42 -15.60
N GLU A 15 3.65 -17.90 -16.74
CA GLU A 15 2.91 -16.94 -17.56
C GLU A 15 2.76 -17.54 -18.97
N ASN A 16 1.52 -17.60 -19.46
CA ASN A 16 1.19 -18.13 -20.79
C ASN A 16 1.76 -19.54 -21.10
N GLY A 17 1.84 -20.40 -20.06
CA GLY A 17 2.36 -21.77 -20.19
C GLY A 17 3.89 -21.87 -20.13
N VAL A 18 4.61 -20.78 -19.96
CA VAL A 18 6.07 -20.75 -19.79
C VAL A 18 6.41 -20.48 -18.33
N VAL A 19 7.23 -21.35 -17.73
CA VAL A 19 7.74 -21.16 -16.36
C VAL A 19 8.99 -20.33 -16.40
N THR A 20 8.95 -19.15 -15.77
CA THR A 20 10.12 -18.27 -15.56
C THR A 20 10.60 -18.36 -14.12
N GLU A 21 11.89 -18.57 -13.92
CA GLU A 21 12.48 -18.60 -12.58
C GLU A 21 12.45 -17.21 -11.93
N THR A 22 12.03 -17.16 -10.68
CA THR A 22 12.11 -15.94 -9.87
C THR A 22 13.52 -15.78 -9.33
N LYS A 23 14.28 -14.85 -9.88
CA LYS A 23 15.68 -14.60 -9.46
C LYS A 23 15.78 -13.84 -8.13
N GLU A 24 14.82 -12.99 -7.81
CA GLU A 24 14.79 -12.18 -6.59
C GLU A 24 13.35 -12.06 -6.05
N GLY A 25 13.22 -12.07 -4.73
CA GLY A 25 11.94 -11.84 -4.03
C GLY A 25 10.98 -13.05 -4.07
N SER A 26 9.70 -12.76 -3.95
CA SER A 26 8.62 -13.75 -4.06
C SER A 26 7.72 -13.44 -5.25
N PRO A 27 7.07 -14.44 -5.86
CA PRO A 27 6.17 -14.23 -6.99
C PRO A 27 5.09 -13.19 -6.66
N GLN A 28 4.92 -12.21 -7.55
CA GLN A 28 3.89 -11.19 -7.39
C GLN A 28 2.50 -11.82 -7.52
N GLY A 29 1.62 -11.57 -6.55
CA GLY A 29 0.29 -12.19 -6.50
C GLY A 29 0.25 -13.59 -5.87
N GLY A 30 1.38 -14.12 -5.41
CA GLY A 30 1.43 -15.40 -4.71
C GLY A 30 0.79 -15.34 -3.32
N ASN A 31 0.06 -16.38 -2.91
CA ASN A 31 -0.68 -16.42 -1.65
C ASN A 31 0.19 -16.26 -0.39
N LEU A 32 1.45 -16.71 -0.43
CA LEU A 32 2.39 -16.58 0.69
C LEU A 32 3.18 -15.26 0.68
N SER A 33 3.21 -14.53 -0.43
CA SER A 33 4.01 -13.32 -0.56
C SER A 33 3.69 -12.24 0.49
N PRO A 34 2.41 -11.95 0.84
CA PRO A 34 2.10 -10.99 1.89
C PRO A 34 2.57 -11.42 3.28
N LEU A 35 2.46 -12.73 3.58
CA LEU A 35 2.92 -13.29 4.85
C LEU A 35 4.45 -13.21 4.96
N LEU A 36 5.17 -13.62 3.92
CA LEU A 36 6.62 -13.56 3.89
C LEU A 36 7.15 -12.13 3.97
N ALA A 37 6.49 -11.19 3.29
CA ALA A 37 6.81 -9.77 3.40
C ALA A 37 6.63 -9.26 4.84
N ASN A 38 5.55 -9.65 5.52
CA ASN A 38 5.32 -9.28 6.92
C ASN A 38 6.36 -9.87 7.87
N VAL A 39 6.72 -11.14 7.69
CA VAL A 39 7.80 -11.78 8.48
C VAL A 39 9.13 -11.07 8.25
N TYR A 40 9.45 -10.74 7.02
CA TYR A 40 10.71 -10.10 6.66
C TYR A 40 10.82 -8.66 7.18
N LEU A 41 9.75 -7.86 7.04
CA LEU A 41 9.70 -6.48 7.52
C LEU A 41 9.47 -6.35 9.04
N ASN A 42 9.19 -7.44 9.74
CA ASN A 42 9.05 -7.43 11.20
C ASN A 42 10.34 -6.95 11.90
N GLU A 43 11.52 -7.23 11.33
CA GLU A 43 12.79 -6.70 11.86
C GLU A 43 12.85 -5.17 11.80
N PHE A 44 12.30 -4.58 10.73
CA PHE A 44 12.17 -3.13 10.61
C PHE A 44 11.23 -2.57 11.68
N ASP A 45 10.09 -3.21 11.90
CA ASP A 45 9.11 -2.79 12.90
C ASP A 45 9.73 -2.79 14.31
N TRP A 46 10.44 -3.86 14.68
CA TRP A 46 11.14 -3.97 15.95
C TRP A 46 12.26 -2.93 16.12
N GLU A 47 13.04 -2.69 15.08
CA GLU A 47 14.13 -1.71 15.14
C GLU A 47 13.61 -0.30 15.40
N PHE A 48 12.55 0.13 14.70
CA PHE A 48 11.99 1.47 14.89
C PHE A 48 11.19 1.58 16.18
N GLN A 49 10.55 0.51 16.63
CA GLN A 49 9.91 0.45 17.94
C GLN A 49 10.95 0.60 19.08
N ARG A 50 12.09 -0.08 18.99
CA ARG A 50 13.19 0.02 19.96
C ARG A 50 13.78 1.43 20.03
N ARG A 51 13.81 2.14 18.89
CA ARG A 51 14.21 3.57 18.84
C ARG A 51 13.15 4.52 19.39
N GLY A 52 12.00 4.04 19.82
CA GLY A 52 10.89 4.87 20.29
C GLY A 52 10.23 5.70 19.18
N VAL A 53 10.35 5.29 17.92
CA VAL A 53 9.74 5.95 16.76
C VAL A 53 8.38 5.31 16.48
N PRO A 54 7.27 6.07 16.54
CA PRO A 54 5.98 5.56 16.12
C PRO A 54 6.00 5.18 14.65
N CYS A 55 5.78 3.90 14.38
CA CYS A 55 5.78 3.31 13.05
C CYS A 55 4.40 2.70 12.76
N ILE A 56 3.83 3.03 11.63
CA ILE A 56 2.58 2.44 11.14
C ILE A 56 2.91 1.81 9.79
N ARG A 57 2.73 0.49 9.68
CA ARG A 57 3.01 -0.25 8.46
C ARG A 57 1.78 -1.03 7.99
N TYR A 58 1.53 -0.99 6.70
CA TYR A 58 0.58 -1.85 6.02
C TYR A 58 1.25 -2.44 4.78
N ALA A 59 1.59 -3.73 4.85
CA ALA A 59 2.43 -4.40 3.84
C ALA A 59 3.76 -3.66 3.62
N ASP A 60 3.96 -3.12 2.43
CA ASP A 60 5.13 -2.33 2.01
C ASP A 60 4.98 -0.81 2.23
N ASP A 61 3.77 -0.34 2.53
CA ASP A 61 3.52 1.07 2.85
C ASP A 61 3.88 1.36 4.33
N ILE A 62 4.87 2.22 4.55
CA ILE A 62 5.40 2.57 5.87
C ILE A 62 5.21 4.06 6.15
N VAL A 63 4.73 4.40 7.34
CA VAL A 63 4.61 5.77 7.85
C VAL A 63 5.35 5.87 9.18
N LEU A 64 6.33 6.76 9.26
CA LEU A 64 7.05 7.09 10.48
C LEU A 64 6.64 8.49 10.96
N LEU A 65 6.38 8.64 12.24
CA LEU A 65 5.98 9.92 12.82
C LEU A 65 7.16 10.60 13.50
N ALA A 66 7.32 11.89 13.23
CA ALA A 66 8.38 12.72 13.81
C ALA A 66 7.82 14.02 14.40
N LYS A 67 8.49 14.57 15.41
CA LYS A 67 8.08 15.82 16.08
C LYS A 67 8.50 17.08 15.32
N SER A 68 9.45 16.99 14.38
CA SER A 68 9.94 18.13 13.60
C SER A 68 10.33 17.69 12.20
N GLU A 69 10.40 18.62 11.25
CA GLU A 69 10.81 18.39 9.87
C GLU A 69 12.21 17.78 9.79
N ARG A 70 13.18 18.38 10.49
CA ARG A 70 14.55 17.88 10.57
C ARG A 70 14.65 16.46 11.14
N ALA A 71 13.77 16.10 12.09
CA ALA A 71 13.69 14.72 12.60
C ALA A 71 13.05 13.79 11.57
N ALA A 72 12.05 14.24 10.82
CA ALA A 72 11.42 13.46 9.76
C ALA A 72 12.40 13.13 8.62
N GLU A 73 13.22 14.11 8.20
CA GLU A 73 14.26 13.91 7.19
C GLU A 73 15.30 12.86 7.64
N ARG A 74 15.82 12.99 8.86
CA ARG A 74 16.75 12.00 9.42
C ARG A 74 16.13 10.61 9.54
N LEU A 75 14.85 10.51 9.91
CA LEU A 75 14.14 9.23 9.95
C LEU A 75 13.98 8.65 8.56
N LEU A 76 13.68 9.47 7.56
CA LEU A 76 13.60 9.01 6.17
C LEU A 76 14.94 8.44 5.71
N GLU A 77 16.05 9.14 5.89
CA GLU A 77 17.38 8.67 5.54
C GLU A 77 17.77 7.39 6.30
N SER A 78 17.55 7.39 7.62
CA SER A 78 17.86 6.23 8.47
C SER A 78 17.03 5.00 8.10
N SER A 79 15.75 5.18 7.75
CA SER A 79 14.89 4.09 7.33
C SER A 79 15.31 3.52 5.97
N MET A 80 15.66 4.38 5.01
CA MET A 80 16.19 3.95 3.72
C MET A 80 17.50 3.18 3.88
N LYS A 81 18.43 3.71 4.69
CA LYS A 81 19.70 3.05 4.98
C LYS A 81 19.50 1.67 5.62
N TYR A 82 18.53 1.52 6.51
CA TYR A 82 18.22 0.24 7.14
C TYR A 82 17.60 -0.74 6.15
N LEU A 83 16.61 -0.30 5.36
CA LEU A 83 15.96 -1.13 4.36
C LEU A 83 16.93 -1.59 3.27
N GLU A 84 17.75 -0.68 2.73
CA GLU A 84 18.69 -0.99 1.65
C GLU A 84 19.96 -1.70 2.18
N GLY A 85 20.49 -1.26 3.33
CA GLY A 85 21.73 -1.77 3.91
C GLY A 85 21.56 -3.11 4.63
N THR A 86 20.61 -3.21 5.52
CA THR A 86 20.38 -4.39 6.39
C THR A 86 19.44 -5.40 5.73
N LEU A 87 18.28 -4.94 5.29
CA LEU A 87 17.26 -5.83 4.71
C LEU A 87 17.44 -6.06 3.21
N LYS A 88 18.37 -5.38 2.55
CA LYS A 88 18.65 -5.52 1.10
C LYS A 88 17.42 -5.29 0.22
N LEU A 89 16.47 -4.46 0.68
CA LEU A 89 15.28 -4.09 -0.06
C LEU A 89 15.52 -2.83 -0.88
N LYS A 90 14.90 -2.72 -2.05
CA LYS A 90 14.96 -1.51 -2.88
C LYS A 90 13.85 -0.54 -2.46
N VAL A 91 14.23 0.67 -2.04
CA VAL A 91 13.27 1.71 -1.66
C VAL A 91 12.92 2.60 -2.86
N ASN A 92 11.64 2.81 -3.09
CA ASN A 92 11.18 3.74 -4.13
C ASN A 92 11.31 5.19 -3.63
N ARG A 93 12.43 5.82 -3.97
CA ARG A 93 12.80 7.19 -3.54
C ARG A 93 11.84 8.25 -4.05
N GLU A 94 11.24 8.09 -5.23
CA GLU A 94 10.28 9.05 -5.78
C GLU A 94 8.97 9.11 -4.99
N LYS A 95 8.57 7.97 -4.40
CA LYS A 95 7.37 7.86 -3.57
C LYS A 95 7.62 8.16 -2.10
N SER A 96 8.88 8.04 -1.65
CA SER A 96 9.28 8.23 -0.25
C SER A 96 9.58 9.70 0.00
N ARG A 97 8.82 10.32 0.91
CA ARG A 97 8.92 11.76 1.18
C ARG A 97 8.48 12.10 2.60
N THR A 98 8.98 13.21 3.11
CA THR A 98 8.46 13.84 4.31
C THR A 98 7.22 14.68 4.00
N VAL A 99 6.26 14.71 4.91
CA VAL A 99 5.05 15.50 4.78
C VAL A 99 4.76 16.18 6.11
N SER A 100 4.60 17.51 6.08
CA SER A 100 4.20 18.27 7.27
C SER A 100 2.75 17.99 7.64
N VAL A 101 2.46 17.88 8.93
CA VAL A 101 1.10 17.81 9.48
C VAL A 101 0.26 19.03 9.10
N PHE A 102 0.89 20.17 8.85
CA PHE A 102 0.22 21.39 8.38
C PHE A 102 -0.15 21.33 6.88
N ALA A 103 0.60 20.54 6.09
CA ALA A 103 0.32 20.28 4.66
C ALA A 103 -0.37 18.93 4.43
N ILE A 104 -1.13 18.47 5.39
CA ILE A 104 -1.72 17.13 5.52
C ILE A 104 -2.63 16.72 4.33
N ARG A 105 -3.13 17.70 3.56
CA ARG A 105 -3.95 17.45 2.36
C ARG A 105 -3.21 16.66 1.27
N ASN A 106 -1.88 16.74 1.28
CA ASN A 106 -1.01 16.05 0.31
C ASN A 106 -0.57 14.67 0.78
N PHE A 107 -0.87 14.31 2.02
CA PHE A 107 -0.57 12.99 2.56
C PHE A 107 -1.64 12.00 2.09
N LYS A 108 -1.18 10.92 1.47
CA LYS A 108 -2.05 9.81 1.04
C LYS A 108 -1.53 8.52 1.65
N PHE A 109 -2.37 7.84 2.40
CA PHE A 109 -2.09 6.51 2.94
C PHE A 109 -3.33 5.62 2.74
N LEU A 110 -3.16 4.45 2.15
CA LEU A 110 -4.22 3.46 1.87
C LEU A 110 -5.47 4.04 1.18
N GLY A 111 -5.29 5.02 0.29
CA GLY A 111 -6.43 5.65 -0.41
C GLY A 111 -7.11 6.79 0.33
N PHE A 112 -6.70 7.06 1.57
CA PHE A 112 -7.20 8.14 2.42
C PHE A 112 -6.21 9.28 2.55
N CYS A 113 -6.68 10.41 3.00
CA CYS A 113 -5.89 11.55 3.44
C CYS A 113 -6.55 12.19 4.67
N PHE A 114 -5.79 13.02 5.35
CA PHE A 114 -6.30 13.74 6.51
C PHE A 114 -6.77 15.15 6.11
N GLY A 115 -7.71 15.67 6.83
CA GLY A 115 -8.13 17.07 6.82
C GLY A 115 -8.07 17.63 8.23
N LYS A 116 -7.99 18.95 8.34
CA LYS A 116 -8.06 19.67 9.62
C LYS A 116 -9.22 20.67 9.57
N ASN A 117 -10.01 20.72 10.60
CA ASN A 117 -11.04 21.73 10.83
C ASN A 117 -10.94 22.28 12.26
N GLY A 118 -11.82 23.19 12.66
CA GLY A 118 -11.83 23.75 14.00
C GLY A 118 -12.05 22.74 15.13
N LYS A 119 -12.58 21.55 14.80
CA LYS A 119 -12.82 20.45 15.75
C LYS A 119 -11.65 19.45 15.82
N GLY A 120 -10.62 19.59 14.97
CA GLY A 120 -9.46 18.68 14.96
C GLY A 120 -9.14 18.08 13.60
N ILE A 121 -8.47 16.91 13.61
CA ILE A 121 -8.08 16.17 12.41
C ILE A 121 -9.15 15.13 12.10
N TYR A 122 -9.53 15.02 10.83
CA TYR A 122 -10.46 14.01 10.33
C TYR A 122 -9.90 13.28 9.12
N VAL A 123 -10.36 12.05 8.93
CA VAL A 123 -9.99 11.22 7.76
C VAL A 123 -10.97 11.47 6.63
N ARG A 124 -10.47 11.58 5.41
CA ARG A 124 -11.28 11.68 4.20
C ARG A 124 -10.70 10.82 3.07
N VAL A 125 -11.54 10.42 2.15
CA VAL A 125 -11.10 9.72 0.94
C VAL A 125 -10.23 10.65 0.08
N HIS A 126 -9.08 10.15 -0.36
CA HIS A 126 -8.19 10.92 -1.21
C HIS A 126 -8.81 11.18 -2.60
N GLY A 127 -8.61 12.39 -3.14
CA GLY A 127 -9.22 12.82 -4.41
C GLY A 127 -8.99 11.88 -5.59
N LYS A 128 -7.79 11.25 -5.69
CA LYS A 128 -7.51 10.24 -6.73
C LYS A 128 -8.36 8.98 -6.56
N SER A 129 -8.61 8.52 -5.31
CA SER A 129 -9.47 7.36 -5.02
C SER A 129 -10.92 7.69 -5.38
N TRP A 130 -11.38 8.88 -5.02
CA TRP A 130 -12.70 9.38 -5.38
C TRP A 130 -12.91 9.51 -6.89
N LYS A 131 -11.89 10.03 -7.61
CA LYS A 131 -11.92 10.09 -9.08
C LYS A 131 -12.03 8.70 -9.70
N LYS A 132 -11.23 7.74 -9.25
CA LYS A 132 -11.30 6.34 -9.72
C LYS A 132 -12.69 5.75 -9.51
N ALA A 133 -13.33 6.00 -8.34
CA ALA A 133 -14.68 5.52 -8.05
C ALA A 133 -15.71 6.12 -9.02
N LYS A 134 -15.67 7.44 -9.23
CA LYS A 134 -16.54 8.12 -10.20
C LYS A 134 -16.36 7.60 -11.62
N ASP A 135 -15.11 7.42 -12.08
CA ASP A 135 -14.82 6.94 -13.41
C ASP A 135 -15.30 5.49 -13.62
N LYS A 136 -15.19 4.65 -12.58
CA LYS A 136 -15.73 3.29 -12.61
C LYS A 136 -17.26 3.29 -12.70
N LEU A 137 -17.93 4.15 -11.91
CA LEU A 137 -19.39 4.30 -11.98
C LEU A 137 -19.81 4.82 -13.35
N ARG A 138 -19.17 5.86 -13.90
CA ARG A 138 -19.46 6.35 -15.26
C ARG A 138 -19.33 5.26 -16.31
N LYS A 139 -18.28 4.43 -16.22
CA LYS A 139 -18.12 3.28 -17.11
C LYS A 139 -19.24 2.25 -16.95
N LEU A 140 -19.73 2.02 -15.73
CA LEU A 140 -20.84 1.09 -15.49
C LEU A 140 -22.20 1.63 -16.00
N THR A 141 -22.40 2.96 -15.97
CA THR A 141 -23.63 3.64 -16.39
C THR A 141 -23.57 4.25 -17.80
N SER A 142 -22.57 3.91 -18.59
CA SER A 142 -22.41 4.43 -19.95
C SER A 142 -23.60 4.02 -20.82
N ARG A 143 -24.19 4.98 -21.54
CA ARG A 143 -25.33 4.78 -22.46
C ARG A 143 -25.01 3.86 -23.64
N SER A 144 -23.74 3.80 -24.04
CA SER A 144 -23.27 2.90 -25.12
C SER A 144 -23.19 1.43 -24.73
N ARG A 145 -23.47 1.09 -23.47
CA ARG A 145 -23.50 -0.29 -23.01
C ARG A 145 -24.83 -0.95 -23.31
N CYS A 146 -24.84 -1.86 -24.26
CA CYS A 146 -25.96 -2.76 -24.47
C CYS A 146 -26.06 -3.74 -23.29
N GLY A 147 -27.23 -3.86 -22.66
CA GLY A 147 -27.46 -4.82 -21.60
C GLY A 147 -28.67 -4.50 -20.71
N SER A 148 -29.05 -5.48 -19.90
CA SER A 148 -30.17 -5.33 -18.96
C SER A 148 -29.84 -4.31 -17.87
N ILE A 149 -30.78 -3.40 -17.60
CA ILE A 149 -30.71 -2.43 -16.49
C ILE A 149 -30.52 -3.16 -15.15
N ILE A 150 -31.23 -4.28 -14.94
CA ILE A 150 -31.15 -5.07 -13.69
C ILE A 150 -29.70 -5.53 -13.44
N ARG A 151 -29.05 -6.12 -14.46
CA ARG A 151 -27.64 -6.54 -14.35
C ARG A 151 -26.69 -5.38 -14.11
N THR A 152 -26.99 -4.21 -14.67
CA THR A 152 -26.18 -2.99 -14.43
C THR A 152 -26.31 -2.52 -12.99
N MET A 153 -27.52 -2.50 -12.46
CA MET A 153 -27.77 -2.14 -11.04
C MET A 153 -27.10 -3.11 -10.06
N GLU A 154 -27.12 -4.41 -10.34
CA GLU A 154 -26.40 -5.40 -9.53
C GLU A 154 -24.89 -5.14 -9.52
N LYS A 155 -24.30 -4.88 -10.69
CA LYS A 155 -22.85 -4.53 -10.77
C LYS A 155 -22.51 -3.27 -9.99
N ILE A 156 -23.36 -2.24 -10.06
CA ILE A 156 -23.18 -1.01 -9.29
C ILE A 156 -23.29 -1.32 -7.79
N LYS A 157 -24.29 -2.09 -7.37
CA LYS A 157 -24.49 -2.48 -5.97
C LYS A 157 -23.28 -3.24 -5.39
N VAL A 158 -22.77 -4.23 -6.13
CA VAL A 158 -21.57 -4.99 -5.73
C VAL A 158 -20.36 -4.07 -5.63
N TYR A 159 -20.14 -3.22 -6.63
CA TYR A 159 -19.03 -2.28 -6.63
C TYR A 159 -19.10 -1.30 -5.47
N MET A 160 -20.26 -0.69 -5.22
CA MET A 160 -20.47 0.29 -4.14
C MET A 160 -20.30 -0.34 -2.77
N ARG A 161 -20.83 -1.56 -2.56
CA ARG A 161 -20.60 -2.29 -1.30
C ARG A 161 -19.11 -2.53 -1.04
N GLY A 162 -18.37 -3.01 -2.04
CA GLY A 162 -16.94 -3.23 -1.89
C GLY A 162 -16.18 -1.92 -1.62
N TRP A 163 -16.56 -0.83 -2.27
CA TRP A 163 -15.91 0.48 -2.10
C TRP A 163 -16.21 1.15 -0.76
N LEU A 164 -17.44 0.98 -0.22
CA LEU A 164 -17.86 1.54 1.08
C LEU A 164 -17.30 0.75 2.26
N ASN A 165 -17.09 -0.55 2.09
CA ASN A 165 -16.58 -1.43 3.15
C ASN A 165 -15.03 -1.43 3.23
N TYR A 166 -14.35 -0.74 2.32
CA TYR A 166 -12.91 -0.52 2.34
C TYR A 166 -12.59 0.77 3.07
#